data_dd70af42821d22fa7502dd594d54b452
#
_entry.id   dd70af42821d22fa7502dd594d54b452
#
_cell.length_a   1.000
_cell.length_b   1.000
_cell.length_c   1.000
_cell.angle_alpha   90.00
_cell.angle_beta   90.00
_cell.angle_gamma   90.00
#
_symmetry.space_group_name_H-M   'P 1'
#
loop_
_entity.id
_entity.type
_entity.pdbx_description
1 polymer ?
#
loop_
_entity_poly.entity_id
_entity_poly.type
_entity_poly.pdbx_seq_one_letter_code
_entity_poly.pdbx_strand_id
1 'polypeptide(L)'
;MPSQPSDAPAAGAAPAPDPWWLPDVSGLTVGVVGGTGEQGRGLAFRWAAAGLPVVIGSRDPSRAAAAAQEVAAATGGDVRGLGNAECAAAAAAVLIAVPYAHHRQTLMELAADLAGRIVIDCVNPLGFDAHGAYVLGVPDGSAAEEAAAVLSGSRVVAAFHHV
;
A
#
# COMPACT_ATOMS: atom_id res chain seq x y z
N MET A 1 -8.28 -17.95 -64.98
CA MET A 1 -7.62 -18.04 -63.64
C MET A 1 -7.73 -16.68 -62.99
N PRO A 2 -8.61 -16.43 -62.03
CA PRO A 2 -8.63 -15.16 -61.32
C PRO A 2 -7.50 -15.14 -60.27
N SER A 3 -6.74 -14.07 -60.26
CA SER A 3 -5.65 -13.81 -59.32
C SER A 3 -6.18 -13.58 -57.91
N GLN A 4 -5.67 -14.30 -56.94
CA GLN A 4 -5.97 -14.07 -55.50
C GLN A 4 -5.35 -12.73 -55.04
N PRO A 5 -6.05 -11.95 -54.20
CA PRO A 5 -5.46 -10.79 -53.59
C PRO A 5 -4.43 -11.26 -52.53
N SER A 6 -3.25 -10.66 -52.56
CA SER A 6 -2.18 -10.78 -51.61
C SER A 6 -2.61 -10.13 -50.30
N ASP A 7 -2.91 -10.94 -49.29
CA ASP A 7 -3.02 -10.47 -47.89
C ASP A 7 -1.62 -10.17 -47.33
N ALA A 8 -1.14 -8.97 -47.61
CA ALA A 8 -0.03 -8.41 -46.87
C ALA A 8 -0.55 -7.91 -45.51
N PRO A 9 0.02 -8.29 -44.38
CA PRO A 9 -0.42 -7.79 -43.09
C PRO A 9 -0.17 -6.28 -43.02
N ALA A 10 -1.20 -5.54 -42.60
CA ALA A 10 -1.12 -4.11 -42.38
C ALA A 10 -0.02 -3.79 -41.35
N ALA A 11 1.00 -3.07 -41.79
CA ALA A 11 2.07 -2.57 -40.94
C ALA A 11 1.49 -1.56 -39.94
N GLY A 12 1.62 -1.81 -38.63
CA GLY A 12 1.50 -0.75 -37.64
C GLY A 12 0.59 -0.93 -36.41
N ALA A 13 0.00 -2.11 -36.19
CA ALA A 13 -0.62 -2.35 -34.90
C ALA A 13 0.48 -2.80 -33.90
N ALA A 14 0.73 -1.99 -32.86
CA ALA A 14 1.55 -2.43 -31.73
C ALA A 14 1.01 -3.76 -31.21
N PRO A 15 1.86 -4.75 -30.85
CA PRO A 15 1.38 -5.99 -30.26
C PRO A 15 0.52 -5.67 -29.05
N ALA A 16 -0.60 -6.39 -28.88
CA ALA A 16 -1.41 -6.27 -27.69
C ALA A 16 -0.51 -6.53 -26.47
N PRO A 17 -0.63 -5.73 -25.39
CA PRO A 17 0.19 -5.94 -24.21
C PRO A 17 -0.03 -7.37 -23.71
N ASP A 18 1.06 -8.04 -23.35
CA ASP A 18 1.02 -9.37 -22.72
C ASP A 18 0.08 -9.27 -21.50
N PRO A 19 -1.01 -10.04 -21.41
CA PRO A 19 -1.92 -9.99 -20.27
C PRO A 19 -1.25 -10.37 -18.94
N TRP A 20 -0.06 -10.98 -18.98
CA TRP A 20 0.76 -11.32 -17.82
C TRP A 20 1.90 -10.33 -17.56
N TRP A 21 1.97 -9.25 -18.34
CA TRP A 21 3.00 -8.23 -18.12
C TRP A 21 2.71 -7.49 -16.78
N LEU A 22 3.65 -7.61 -15.87
CA LEU A 22 3.67 -6.86 -14.62
C LEU A 22 4.68 -5.72 -14.74
N PRO A 23 4.31 -4.49 -14.34
CA PRO A 23 5.26 -3.38 -14.34
C PRO A 23 6.41 -3.66 -13.37
N ASP A 24 7.60 -3.23 -13.72
CA ASP A 24 8.73 -3.23 -12.80
C ASP A 24 8.46 -2.21 -11.67
N VAL A 25 8.42 -2.72 -10.46
CA VAL A 25 8.19 -1.93 -9.23
C VAL A 25 9.44 -1.83 -8.36
N SER A 26 10.58 -2.34 -8.80
CA SER A 26 11.84 -2.39 -8.02
C SER A 26 12.33 -1.02 -7.56
N GLY A 27 11.99 0.04 -8.29
CA GLY A 27 12.31 1.43 -7.94
C GLY A 27 11.30 2.13 -7.01
N LEU A 28 10.21 1.46 -6.62
CA LEU A 28 9.19 2.08 -5.76
C LEU A 28 9.58 2.04 -4.30
N THR A 29 9.60 3.21 -3.65
CA THR A 29 9.62 3.27 -2.19
C THR A 29 8.22 3.01 -1.63
N VAL A 30 8.11 2.08 -0.68
CA VAL A 30 6.86 1.75 -0.01
C VAL A 30 6.86 2.32 1.41
N GLY A 31 5.85 3.14 1.72
CA GLY A 31 5.59 3.62 3.07
C GLY A 31 4.61 2.71 3.80
N VAL A 32 4.78 2.54 5.11
CA VAL A 32 3.88 1.75 5.95
C VAL A 32 3.46 2.58 7.14
N VAL A 33 2.32 3.26 7.04
CA VAL A 33 1.70 4.00 8.16
C VAL A 33 1.14 3.00 9.15
N GLY A 34 1.54 3.13 10.43
CA GLY A 34 1.27 2.10 11.44
C GLY A 34 2.19 0.88 11.35
N GLY A 35 3.35 1.02 10.71
CA GLY A 35 4.29 -0.06 10.43
C GLY A 35 4.99 -0.68 11.64
N THR A 36 4.74 -0.18 12.85
CA THR A 36 5.20 -0.79 14.11
C THR A 36 4.27 -1.88 14.63
N GLY A 37 3.06 -2.02 14.06
CA GLY A 37 2.12 -3.11 14.36
C GLY A 37 2.52 -4.41 13.65
N GLU A 38 1.93 -5.53 14.05
CA GLU A 38 2.28 -6.86 13.55
C GLU A 38 2.11 -7.00 12.04
N GLN A 39 0.94 -6.63 11.51
CA GLN A 39 0.66 -6.71 10.07
C GLN A 39 1.55 -5.77 9.27
N GLY A 40 1.65 -4.49 9.68
CA GLY A 40 2.48 -3.50 8.99
C GLY A 40 3.96 -3.89 8.97
N ARG A 41 4.50 -4.38 10.09
CA ARG A 41 5.87 -4.84 10.19
C ARG A 41 6.12 -6.11 9.37
N GLY A 42 5.15 -7.04 9.36
CA GLY A 42 5.23 -8.26 8.57
C GLY A 42 5.29 -7.99 7.06
N LEU A 43 4.50 -7.03 6.56
CA LEU A 43 4.53 -6.61 5.15
C LEU A 43 5.80 -5.82 4.83
N ALA A 44 6.22 -4.90 5.71
CA ALA A 44 7.48 -4.18 5.59
C ALA A 44 8.68 -5.12 5.45
N PHE A 45 8.72 -6.18 6.28
CA PHE A 45 9.75 -7.21 6.21
C PHE A 45 9.78 -7.91 4.84
N ARG A 46 8.61 -8.32 4.32
CA ARG A 46 8.53 -9.02 3.02
C ARG A 46 8.98 -8.15 1.86
N TRP A 47 8.59 -6.88 1.85
CA TRP A 47 9.00 -5.93 0.81
C TRP A 47 10.50 -5.63 0.88
N ALA A 48 11.04 -5.40 2.09
CA ALA A 48 12.47 -5.20 2.28
C ALA A 48 13.28 -6.44 1.86
N ALA A 49 12.84 -7.64 2.21
CA ALA A 49 13.46 -8.90 1.79
C ALA A 49 13.39 -9.11 0.27
N ALA A 50 12.38 -8.56 -0.40
CA ALA A 50 12.26 -8.55 -1.86
C ALA A 50 13.07 -7.42 -2.54
N GLY A 51 13.80 -6.61 -1.77
CA GLY A 51 14.68 -5.55 -2.29
C GLY A 51 14.01 -4.19 -2.51
N LEU A 52 12.76 -4.00 -2.09
CA LEU A 52 12.10 -2.70 -2.16
C LEU A 52 12.58 -1.79 -1.02
N PRO A 53 12.85 -0.49 -1.29
CA PRO A 53 13.05 0.50 -0.23
C PRO A 53 11.76 0.67 0.58
N VAL A 54 11.86 0.58 1.91
CA VAL A 54 10.71 0.65 2.82
C VAL A 54 10.86 1.78 3.82
N VAL A 55 9.77 2.51 4.09
CA VAL A 55 9.71 3.51 5.16
C VAL A 55 8.64 3.08 6.15
N ILE A 56 9.04 2.77 7.38
CA ILE A 56 8.13 2.45 8.48
C ILE A 56 7.69 3.76 9.14
N GLY A 57 6.38 4.00 9.16
CA GLY A 57 5.75 5.14 9.80
C GLY A 57 5.15 4.80 11.16
N SER A 58 5.25 5.74 12.11
CA SER A 58 4.59 5.67 13.41
C SER A 58 4.24 7.06 13.91
N ARG A 59 3.29 7.15 14.84
CA ARG A 59 3.04 8.37 15.62
C ARG A 59 4.22 8.76 16.52
N ASP A 60 5.02 7.76 16.88
CA ASP A 60 6.28 7.92 17.61
C ASP A 60 7.45 7.55 16.69
N PRO A 61 8.23 8.54 16.20
CA PRO A 61 9.37 8.30 15.30
C PRO A 61 10.45 7.40 15.90
N SER A 62 10.62 7.38 17.23
CA SER A 62 11.61 6.52 17.88
C SER A 62 11.24 5.05 17.77
N ARG A 63 9.94 4.72 17.89
CA ARG A 63 9.43 3.37 17.66
C ARG A 63 9.54 2.96 16.20
N ALA A 64 9.30 3.88 15.28
CA ALA A 64 9.50 3.63 13.84
C ALA A 64 10.96 3.31 13.53
N ALA A 65 11.89 4.09 14.08
CA ALA A 65 13.33 3.87 13.89
C ALA A 65 13.78 2.51 14.44
N ALA A 66 13.33 2.12 15.64
CA ALA A 66 13.63 0.81 16.21
C ALA A 66 13.10 -0.34 15.34
N ALA A 67 11.84 -0.28 14.92
CA ALA A 67 11.24 -1.29 14.04
C ALA A 67 11.97 -1.37 12.69
N ALA A 68 12.38 -0.24 12.12
CA ALA A 68 13.13 -0.20 10.87
C ALA A 68 14.50 -0.86 11.01
N GLN A 69 15.20 -0.63 12.12
CA GLN A 69 16.50 -1.28 12.40
C GLN A 69 16.36 -2.80 12.53
N GLU A 70 15.31 -3.29 13.21
CA GLU A 70 15.02 -4.73 13.32
C GLU A 70 14.78 -5.36 11.94
N VAL A 71 13.95 -4.72 11.12
CA VAL A 71 13.65 -5.22 9.77
C VAL A 71 14.88 -5.16 8.87
N ALA A 72 15.63 -4.06 8.88
CA ALA A 72 16.87 -3.92 8.09
C ALA A 72 17.92 -4.97 8.49
N ALA A 73 18.12 -5.19 9.79
CA ALA A 73 19.06 -6.20 10.28
C ALA A 73 18.69 -7.62 9.86
N ALA A 74 17.38 -7.93 9.81
CA ALA A 74 16.89 -9.25 9.46
C ALA A 74 16.85 -9.51 7.94
N THR A 75 16.71 -8.47 7.11
CA THR A 75 16.55 -8.60 5.65
C THR A 75 17.77 -8.17 4.85
N GLY A 76 18.64 -7.33 5.43
CA GLY A 76 19.69 -6.62 4.70
C GLY A 76 19.17 -5.51 3.77
N GLY A 77 17.86 -5.19 3.82
CA GLY A 77 17.20 -4.23 2.93
C GLY A 77 17.35 -2.77 3.39
N ASP A 78 17.02 -1.84 2.48
CA ASP A 78 16.93 -0.40 2.78
C ASP A 78 15.61 -0.10 3.51
N VAL A 79 15.68 0.03 4.84
CA VAL A 79 14.51 0.30 5.68
C VAL A 79 14.78 1.50 6.58
N ARG A 80 13.89 2.49 6.55
CA ARG A 80 13.97 3.71 7.37
C ARG A 80 12.74 3.84 8.25
N GLY A 81 12.88 4.41 9.43
CA GLY A 81 11.78 4.72 10.34
C GLY A 81 11.58 6.23 10.47
N LEU A 82 10.35 6.71 10.29
CA LEU A 82 9.98 8.13 10.30
C LEU A 82 8.65 8.35 11.04
N GLY A 83 8.25 9.60 11.22
CA GLY A 83 6.88 9.96 11.56
C GLY A 83 5.90 9.59 10.43
N ASN A 84 4.60 9.42 10.76
CA ASN A 84 3.61 9.02 9.74
C ASN A 84 3.51 9.99 8.56
N ALA A 85 3.55 11.29 8.79
CA ALA A 85 3.51 12.30 7.73
C ALA A 85 4.74 12.24 6.82
N GLU A 86 5.92 12.16 7.42
CA GLU A 86 7.18 12.04 6.68
C GLU A 86 7.24 10.71 5.90
N CYS A 87 6.73 9.62 6.48
CA CYS A 87 6.60 8.32 5.81
C CYS A 87 5.70 8.43 4.58
N ALA A 88 4.53 9.04 4.72
CA ALA A 88 3.58 9.24 3.61
C ALA A 88 4.18 10.10 2.50
N ALA A 89 4.87 11.19 2.84
CA ALA A 89 5.50 12.09 1.87
C ALA A 89 6.70 11.44 1.13
N ALA A 90 7.43 10.53 1.79
CA ALA A 90 8.63 9.91 1.25
C ALA A 90 8.36 8.73 0.29
N ALA A 91 7.14 8.21 0.21
CA ALA A 91 6.81 6.99 -0.52
C ALA A 91 5.90 7.24 -1.74
N ALA A 92 6.06 6.40 -2.78
CA ALA A 92 5.20 6.42 -3.96
C ALA A 92 3.89 5.62 -3.72
N ALA A 93 3.98 4.54 -2.96
CA ALA A 93 2.86 3.73 -2.51
C ALA A 93 2.88 3.65 -0.97
N VAL A 94 1.74 3.87 -0.33
CA VAL A 94 1.62 3.94 1.13
C VAL A 94 0.56 2.96 1.62
N LEU A 95 0.99 1.98 2.42
CA LEU A 95 0.10 1.07 3.13
C LEU A 95 -0.45 1.75 4.39
N ILE A 96 -1.75 1.65 4.60
CA ILE A 96 -2.41 2.03 5.84
C ILE A 96 -2.66 0.77 6.66
N ALA A 97 -1.90 0.60 7.75
CA ALA A 97 -1.94 -0.57 8.64
C ALA A 97 -2.19 -0.15 10.09
N VAL A 98 -3.22 0.65 10.30
CA VAL A 98 -3.64 1.14 11.61
C VAL A 98 -4.90 0.41 12.09
N PRO A 99 -5.17 0.32 13.41
CA PRO A 99 -6.45 -0.17 13.90
C PRO A 99 -7.62 0.66 13.34
N TYR A 100 -8.74 -0.01 13.00
CA TYR A 100 -9.91 0.66 12.40
C TYR A 100 -10.42 1.85 13.25
N ALA A 101 -10.37 1.74 14.58
CA ALA A 101 -10.76 2.83 15.49
C ALA A 101 -9.98 4.16 15.26
N HIS A 102 -8.81 4.10 14.63
CA HIS A 102 -7.98 5.26 14.31
C HIS A 102 -7.89 5.53 12.81
N HIS A 103 -8.54 4.72 11.98
CA HIS A 103 -8.40 4.73 10.52
C HIS A 103 -8.76 6.10 9.94
N ARG A 104 -10.02 6.52 10.06
CA ARG A 104 -10.52 7.78 9.50
C ARG A 104 -9.70 8.99 9.97
N GLN A 105 -9.41 9.07 11.27
CA GLN A 105 -8.63 10.18 11.82
C GLN A 105 -7.23 10.23 11.21
N THR A 106 -6.54 9.08 11.12
CA THR A 106 -5.20 9.00 10.52
C THR A 106 -5.22 9.44 9.06
N LEU A 107 -6.22 9.02 8.29
CA LEU A 107 -6.36 9.43 6.89
C LEU A 107 -6.58 10.94 6.75
N MET A 108 -7.42 11.53 7.59
CA MET A 108 -7.66 12.98 7.59
C MET A 108 -6.39 13.76 7.93
N GLU A 109 -5.63 13.32 8.92
CA GLU A 109 -4.37 13.94 9.32
C GLU A 109 -3.30 13.89 8.22
N LEU A 110 -3.30 12.82 7.41
CA LEU A 110 -2.31 12.57 6.37
C LEU A 110 -2.77 12.94 4.95
N ALA A 111 -3.99 13.47 4.78
CA ALA A 111 -4.58 13.67 3.46
C ALA A 111 -3.70 14.52 2.52
N ALA A 112 -3.04 15.55 3.04
CA ALA A 112 -2.14 16.40 2.27
C ALA A 112 -0.87 15.65 1.83
N ASP A 113 -0.29 14.83 2.72
CA ASP A 113 0.96 14.08 2.45
C ASP A 113 0.71 12.89 1.51
N LEU A 114 -0.52 12.36 1.52
CA LEU A 114 -0.97 11.26 0.65
C LEU A 114 -1.43 11.72 -0.73
N ALA A 115 -1.62 13.02 -0.96
CA ALA A 115 -2.11 13.53 -2.24
C ALA A 115 -1.19 13.09 -3.40
N GLY A 116 -1.80 12.57 -4.47
CA GLY A 116 -1.10 12.03 -5.64
C GLY A 116 -0.47 10.63 -5.44
N ARG A 117 -0.52 10.06 -4.24
CA ARG A 117 0.05 8.74 -3.94
C ARG A 117 -0.91 7.61 -4.27
N ILE A 118 -0.34 6.40 -4.38
CA ILE A 118 -1.12 5.15 -4.30
C ILE A 118 -1.26 4.82 -2.82
N VAL A 119 -2.49 4.72 -2.35
CA VAL A 119 -2.79 4.35 -0.97
C VAL A 119 -3.36 2.93 -0.97
N ILE A 120 -2.67 2.03 -0.28
CA ILE A 120 -3.09 0.64 -0.11
C ILE A 120 -3.76 0.53 1.25
N ASP A 121 -5.06 0.31 1.27
CA ASP A 121 -5.82 0.09 2.49
C ASP A 121 -5.89 -1.41 2.79
N CYS A 122 -5.42 -1.82 3.97
CA CYS A 122 -5.50 -3.20 4.44
C CYS A 122 -6.31 -3.34 5.74
N VAL A 123 -7.05 -2.29 6.10
CA VAL A 123 -7.73 -2.22 7.39
C VAL A 123 -9.03 -3.02 7.36
N ASN A 124 -9.16 -3.96 8.30
CA ASN A 124 -10.40 -4.68 8.55
C ASN A 124 -11.21 -3.98 9.66
N PRO A 125 -12.48 -3.60 9.42
CA PRO A 125 -13.35 -3.02 10.42
C PRO A 125 -13.85 -4.10 11.38
N LEU A 126 -13.00 -4.49 12.33
CA LEU A 126 -13.30 -5.53 13.32
C LEU A 126 -13.34 -4.95 14.73
N GLY A 127 -14.34 -5.38 15.49
CA GLY A 127 -14.39 -5.28 16.95
C GLY A 127 -14.02 -6.62 17.57
N PHE A 128 -13.67 -6.59 18.87
CA PHE A 128 -13.30 -7.77 19.63
C PHE A 128 -14.01 -7.74 20.98
N ASP A 129 -14.60 -8.85 21.37
CA ASP A 129 -15.21 -9.03 22.69
C ASP A 129 -14.88 -10.42 23.27
N ALA A 130 -15.57 -10.82 24.36
CA ALA A 130 -15.34 -12.12 25.00
C ALA A 130 -15.69 -13.33 24.10
N HIS A 131 -16.42 -13.14 23.02
CA HIS A 131 -16.81 -14.17 22.04
C HIS A 131 -15.90 -14.19 20.82
N GLY A 132 -14.98 -13.25 20.70
CA GLY A 132 -14.03 -13.15 19.59
C GLY A 132 -14.19 -11.92 18.70
N ALA A 133 -13.74 -12.03 17.45
CA ALA A 133 -13.84 -10.95 16.48
C ALA A 133 -15.26 -10.85 15.89
N TYR A 134 -15.75 -9.63 15.70
CA TYR A 134 -17.00 -9.36 15.00
C TYR A 134 -16.84 -8.16 14.05
N VAL A 135 -17.67 -8.12 13.00
CA VAL A 135 -17.64 -7.06 11.99
C VAL A 135 -18.27 -5.79 12.54
N LEU A 136 -17.58 -4.67 12.34
CA LEU A 136 -18.12 -3.32 12.58
C LEU A 136 -18.78 -2.79 11.32
N GLY A 137 -19.91 -2.08 11.46
CA GLY A 137 -20.53 -1.38 10.34
C GLY A 137 -19.69 -0.18 9.92
N VAL A 138 -19.49 -0.03 8.61
CA VAL A 138 -18.83 1.13 8.01
C VAL A 138 -19.88 1.90 7.22
N PRO A 139 -20.19 3.18 7.57
CA PRO A 139 -21.20 3.98 6.87
C PRO A 139 -20.92 4.12 5.36
N ASP A 140 -19.67 4.21 4.97
CA ASP A 140 -19.22 4.34 3.58
C ASP A 140 -19.14 2.98 2.84
N GLY A 141 -19.53 1.86 3.48
CA GLY A 141 -19.54 0.50 2.92
C GLY A 141 -18.36 -0.35 3.38
N SER A 142 -17.13 0.11 3.19
CA SER A 142 -15.89 -0.56 3.61
C SER A 142 -14.85 0.45 4.08
N ALA A 143 -13.80 -0.03 4.77
CA ALA A 143 -12.68 0.83 5.16
C ALA A 143 -12.00 1.47 3.94
N ALA A 144 -11.85 0.74 2.84
CA ALA A 144 -11.26 1.28 1.62
C ALA A 144 -12.15 2.33 0.93
N GLU A 145 -13.49 2.18 0.97
CA GLU A 145 -14.42 3.20 0.48
C GLU A 145 -14.40 4.45 1.38
N GLU A 146 -14.32 4.27 2.71
CA GLU A 146 -14.07 5.38 3.64
C GLU A 146 -12.75 6.09 3.32
N ALA A 147 -11.67 5.33 3.07
CA ALA A 147 -10.38 5.89 2.68
C ALA A 147 -10.48 6.68 1.36
N ALA A 148 -11.17 6.15 0.35
CA ALA A 148 -11.36 6.83 -0.93
C ALA A 148 -12.17 8.12 -0.79
N ALA A 149 -13.18 8.13 0.08
CA ALA A 149 -14.00 9.33 0.35
C ALA A 149 -13.18 10.43 1.06
N VAL A 150 -12.30 10.06 2.00
CA VAL A 150 -11.42 11.00 2.72
C VAL A 150 -10.28 11.49 1.85
N LEU A 151 -9.67 10.62 1.05
CA LEU A 151 -8.45 10.87 0.27
C LEU A 151 -8.75 11.14 -1.21
N SER A 152 -9.60 12.11 -1.50
CA SER A 152 -10.03 12.43 -2.88
C SER A 152 -8.87 12.80 -3.83
N GLY A 153 -7.71 13.18 -3.31
CA GLY A 153 -6.48 13.45 -4.07
C GLY A 153 -5.56 12.25 -4.28
N SER A 154 -5.93 11.05 -3.80
CA SER A 154 -5.10 9.84 -3.84
C SER A 154 -5.74 8.75 -4.70
N ARG A 155 -4.95 7.74 -5.07
CA ARG A 155 -5.45 6.52 -5.72
C ARG A 155 -5.54 5.40 -4.69
N VAL A 156 -6.73 5.14 -4.17
CA VAL A 156 -6.94 4.14 -3.12
C VAL A 156 -7.21 2.77 -3.75
N VAL A 157 -6.55 1.74 -3.23
CA VAL A 157 -6.76 0.33 -3.54
C VAL A 157 -6.90 -0.48 -2.26
N ALA A 158 -7.75 -1.50 -2.26
CA ALA A 158 -7.95 -2.43 -1.16
C ALA A 158 -7.13 -3.70 -1.39
N ALA A 159 -6.20 -4.01 -0.46
CA ALA A 159 -5.36 -5.21 -0.56
C ALA A 159 -4.84 -5.66 0.81
N PHE A 160 -4.33 -6.88 0.89
CA PHE A 160 -3.66 -7.46 2.08
C PHE A 160 -4.55 -7.66 3.31
N HIS A 161 -5.86 -7.80 3.15
CA HIS A 161 -6.80 -8.01 4.26
C HIS A 161 -6.70 -9.39 4.93
N HIS A 162 -6.02 -10.34 4.30
CA HIS A 162 -5.91 -11.75 4.74
C HIS A 162 -4.47 -12.18 5.05
N VAL A 163 -3.59 -11.23 5.33
CA VAL A 163 -2.16 -11.50 5.61
C VAL A 163 -1.76 -10.93 6.96
#